data_7765059fed396c14c843a8d1c921b264
#
_entry.id   7765059fed396c14c843a8d1c921b264
#
_cell.length_a   1.000
_cell.length_b   1.000
_cell.length_c   1.000
_cell.angle_alpha   90.00
_cell.angle_beta   90.00
_cell.angle_gamma   90.00
#
_symmetry.space_group_name_H-M   'P 1'
#
loop_
_entity.id
_entity.type
_entity.pdbx_description
1 polymer ?
#
loop_
_entity_poly.entity_id
_entity_poly.type
_entity_poly.pdbx_seq_one_letter_code
_entity_poly.pdbx_strand_id
1 'polypeptide(L)'
;MITEDIKVKKRNGRGLETMDLEKIHVMVEEACEGLSGVSASQVEIQSQLSFYDGITTADIQETLIRSASDLISLENPNYQYVAARLLLFALRKSIYHKMYESWTLQEQIQHGINYGVYDKAILSYYTEEELKTLNEYIDHERDLKFTYAGLRQVYDKYLVQDRSNGRIYETPQFMYMMIAATIFHAYPKETRLSFVKRYYDATSRHLINIPTPIMSGVRTPIRQYASCVLVESDDSLNSIFASDMAIGYYTSQRAGIGLNAGRIRALGSRIRDGEISHTGVIPFLKKFEATVRCCTQNGVRGGSATVHFPIWHKEIEDIIVLKNNKGTEDNRVRKLDYSIQISKLFYERFIKNEDITLFSPHDVPGLYDAFGSESFDTLYQLHELNDAVPKKTISARELFLNIMKERAETGRIYIMNIDHCNSHSSFTVPVYMSNLCQEITLPTRPLKHIDDT
;
A
#
# COMPACT_ATOMS: atom_id res chain seq x y z
N MET A 1 22.02 41.90 3.99
CA MET A 1 23.50 41.98 4.00
C MET A 1 24.10 40.84 4.81
N ILE A 2 23.89 39.58 4.45
CA ILE A 2 24.45 38.41 5.18
C ILE A 2 24.96 37.34 4.22
N THR A 3 24.82 37.49 2.89
CA THR A 3 25.06 36.39 1.96
C THR A 3 26.30 36.51 1.07
N GLU A 4 27.02 37.59 1.11
CA GLU A 4 28.19 37.79 0.20
C GLU A 4 29.44 36.98 0.59
N ASP A 5 29.55 36.44 1.80
CA ASP A 5 30.71 35.68 2.27
C ASP A 5 30.44 34.18 2.56
N ILE A 6 29.23 33.67 2.31
CA ILE A 6 28.94 32.26 2.58
C ILE A 6 29.70 31.35 1.62
N LYS A 7 30.48 30.42 2.17
CA LYS A 7 31.15 29.35 1.42
C LYS A 7 30.23 28.13 1.29
N VAL A 8 30.24 27.53 0.11
CA VAL A 8 29.40 26.36 -0.22
C VAL A 8 30.27 25.17 -0.56
N LYS A 9 29.97 24.03 0.03
CA LYS A 9 30.64 22.75 -0.24
C LYS A 9 29.97 22.03 -1.41
N LYS A 10 30.71 21.76 -2.48
CA LYS A 10 30.18 21.04 -3.64
C LYS A 10 29.96 19.56 -3.39
N ARG A 11 28.95 18.95 -4.03
CA ARG A 11 28.65 17.50 -3.97
C ARG A 11 29.82 16.61 -4.38
N ASN A 12 30.66 17.08 -5.29
CA ASN A 12 31.80 16.32 -5.82
C ASN A 12 33.06 16.39 -4.95
N GLY A 13 32.98 16.96 -3.74
CA GLY A 13 34.09 17.08 -2.81
C GLY A 13 35.20 18.07 -3.22
N ARG A 14 35.04 18.87 -4.29
CA ARG A 14 36.03 19.80 -4.85
C ARG A 14 36.14 21.13 -4.10
N GLY A 15 36.14 21.11 -2.78
CA GLY A 15 36.44 22.29 -1.97
C GLY A 15 35.25 23.21 -1.68
N LEU A 16 35.57 24.37 -1.11
CA LEU A 16 34.63 25.44 -0.77
C LEU A 16 34.68 26.50 -1.87
N GLU A 17 33.53 26.94 -2.35
CA GLU A 17 33.38 28.06 -3.28
C GLU A 17 32.47 29.12 -2.65
N THR A 18 32.56 30.35 -3.08
CA THR A 18 31.60 31.40 -2.67
C THR A 18 30.21 31.06 -3.23
N MET A 19 29.17 31.27 -2.43
CA MET A 19 27.77 31.05 -2.85
C MET A 19 27.46 31.95 -4.04
N ASP A 20 26.91 31.35 -5.06
CA ASP A 20 26.48 32.04 -6.27
C ASP A 20 24.95 32.15 -6.23
N LEU A 21 24.46 33.32 -5.81
CA LEU A 21 23.04 33.60 -5.67
C LEU A 21 22.32 33.63 -7.04
N GLU A 22 23.03 34.01 -8.10
CA GLU A 22 22.47 34.04 -9.44
C GLU A 22 22.07 32.63 -9.92
N LYS A 23 22.88 31.62 -9.63
CA LYS A 23 22.53 30.24 -9.95
C LYS A 23 21.32 29.74 -9.17
N ILE A 24 21.13 30.20 -7.94
CA ILE A 24 19.96 29.90 -7.14
C ILE A 24 18.73 30.56 -7.77
N HIS A 25 18.85 31.85 -8.09
CA HIS A 25 17.81 32.66 -8.69
C HIS A 25 17.29 32.04 -10.00
N VAL A 26 18.17 31.78 -10.96
CA VAL A 26 17.81 31.16 -12.25
C VAL A 26 17.08 29.84 -12.04
N MET A 27 17.52 28.99 -11.13
CA MET A 27 16.88 27.69 -10.88
C MET A 27 15.48 27.86 -10.26
N VAL A 28 15.28 28.84 -9.39
CA VAL A 28 13.98 29.10 -8.75
C VAL A 28 13.02 29.77 -9.74
N GLU A 29 13.52 30.71 -10.55
CA GLU A 29 12.72 31.31 -11.64
C GLU A 29 12.22 30.27 -12.63
N GLU A 30 13.08 29.36 -13.08
CA GLU A 30 12.70 28.27 -13.96
C GLU A 30 11.66 27.34 -13.31
N ALA A 31 11.76 27.08 -12.01
CA ALA A 31 10.74 26.31 -11.29
C ALA A 31 9.39 27.06 -11.23
N CYS A 32 9.39 28.38 -11.28
CA CYS A 32 8.19 29.22 -11.30
C CYS A 32 7.62 29.45 -12.71
N GLU A 33 8.37 29.15 -13.76
CA GLU A 33 7.99 29.48 -15.15
C GLU A 33 6.60 28.92 -15.52
N GLY A 34 5.77 29.80 -16.11
CA GLY A 34 4.43 29.44 -16.56
C GLY A 34 3.40 29.19 -15.44
N LEU A 35 3.74 29.46 -14.19
CA LEU A 35 2.83 29.31 -13.03
C LEU A 35 2.33 30.68 -12.56
N SER A 36 1.02 30.82 -12.35
CA SER A 36 0.42 32.03 -11.77
C SER A 36 0.43 32.00 -10.24
N GLY A 37 0.52 33.16 -9.60
CA GLY A 37 0.42 33.30 -8.14
C GLY A 37 1.64 32.77 -7.37
N VAL A 38 2.80 32.67 -8.02
CA VAL A 38 4.08 32.27 -7.40
C VAL A 38 5.15 33.35 -7.65
N SER A 39 6.14 33.43 -6.79
CA SER A 39 7.27 34.37 -6.87
C SER A 39 8.56 33.69 -6.48
N ALA A 40 9.55 33.75 -7.35
CA ALA A 40 10.90 33.26 -7.08
C ALA A 40 11.51 33.95 -5.85
N SER A 41 11.35 35.28 -5.76
CA SER A 41 11.87 36.07 -4.64
C SER A 41 11.28 35.65 -3.29
N GLN A 42 10.01 35.21 -3.22
CA GLN A 42 9.43 34.70 -1.97
C GLN A 42 10.08 33.40 -1.52
N VAL A 43 10.33 32.46 -2.44
CA VAL A 43 11.05 31.21 -2.14
C VAL A 43 12.46 31.49 -1.66
N GLU A 44 13.17 32.42 -2.32
CA GLU A 44 14.53 32.81 -1.99
C GLU A 44 14.63 33.46 -0.61
N ILE A 45 13.77 34.43 -0.31
CA ILE A 45 13.73 35.11 1.00
C ILE A 45 13.46 34.08 2.10
N GLN A 46 12.49 33.20 1.91
CA GLN A 46 12.17 32.13 2.86
C GLN A 46 13.35 31.19 3.08
N SER A 47 14.14 30.89 2.03
CA SER A 47 15.27 29.98 2.09
C SER A 47 16.52 30.60 2.72
N GLN A 48 16.75 31.89 2.49
CA GLN A 48 17.97 32.61 2.97
C GLN A 48 18.16 32.54 4.49
N LEU A 49 17.06 32.46 5.24
CA LEU A 49 17.10 32.33 6.70
C LEU A 49 17.75 31.03 7.20
N SER A 50 17.89 30.04 6.32
CA SER A 50 18.44 28.71 6.65
C SER A 50 19.83 28.49 6.06
N PHE A 51 20.42 29.47 5.36
CA PHE A 51 21.76 29.32 4.80
C PHE A 51 22.84 29.65 5.85
N TYR A 52 23.91 28.87 5.87
CA TYR A 52 25.05 29.04 6.78
C TYR A 52 26.38 28.76 6.07
N ASP A 53 27.47 29.23 6.61
CA ASP A 53 28.80 29.01 6.05
C ASP A 53 29.20 27.52 6.05
N GLY A 54 29.65 27.02 4.91
CA GLY A 54 29.95 25.60 4.72
C GLY A 54 28.76 24.73 4.32
N ILE A 55 27.56 25.31 4.09
CA ILE A 55 26.39 24.57 3.60
C ILE A 55 26.69 23.81 2.32
N THR A 56 26.13 22.60 2.16
CA THR A 56 26.32 21.85 0.92
C THR A 56 25.35 22.30 -0.17
N THR A 57 25.70 22.11 -1.42
CA THR A 57 24.77 22.37 -2.55
C THR A 57 23.55 21.46 -2.50
N ALA A 58 23.63 20.31 -1.82
CA ALA A 58 22.47 19.44 -1.59
C ALA A 58 21.52 20.03 -0.55
N ASP A 59 22.07 20.56 0.55
CA ASP A 59 21.25 21.19 1.60
C ASP A 59 20.61 22.49 1.13
N ILE A 60 21.29 23.27 0.27
CA ILE A 60 20.67 24.44 -0.41
C ILE A 60 19.45 23.99 -1.20
N GLN A 61 19.61 22.94 -2.01
CA GLN A 61 18.51 22.43 -2.84
C GLN A 61 17.33 21.95 -1.98
N GLU A 62 17.61 21.20 -0.89
CA GLU A 62 16.56 20.72 0.02
C GLU A 62 15.88 21.89 0.76
N THR A 63 16.64 22.91 1.13
CA THR A 63 16.10 24.15 1.73
C THR A 63 15.15 24.86 0.78
N LEU A 64 15.51 25.01 -0.50
CA LEU A 64 14.63 25.61 -1.50
C LEU A 64 13.35 24.82 -1.71
N ILE A 65 13.43 23.48 -1.77
CA ILE A 65 12.26 22.59 -1.88
C ILE A 65 11.34 22.79 -0.68
N ARG A 66 11.90 22.80 0.54
CA ARG A 66 11.13 23.02 1.77
C ARG A 66 10.49 24.39 1.79
N SER A 67 11.25 25.45 1.47
CA SER A 67 10.72 26.82 1.42
C SER A 67 9.56 26.96 0.45
N ALA A 68 9.67 26.38 -0.75
CA ALA A 68 8.56 26.36 -1.71
C ALA A 68 7.36 25.56 -1.19
N SER A 69 7.62 24.43 -0.51
CA SER A 69 6.56 23.60 0.09
C SER A 69 5.81 24.35 1.21
N ASP A 70 6.50 25.12 2.03
CA ASP A 70 5.93 25.87 3.15
C ASP A 70 5.06 27.06 2.67
N LEU A 71 5.24 27.52 1.43
CA LEU A 71 4.43 28.55 0.80
C LEU A 71 3.11 28.03 0.18
N ILE A 72 2.89 26.71 0.17
CA ILE A 72 1.64 26.13 -0.35
C ILE A 72 0.48 26.53 0.56
N SER A 73 -0.51 27.22 0.00
CA SER A 73 -1.72 27.63 0.72
C SER A 73 -2.94 27.56 -0.20
N LEU A 74 -4.13 27.81 0.34
CA LEU A 74 -5.36 27.90 -0.45
C LEU A 74 -5.30 29.10 -1.43
N GLU A 75 -4.66 30.18 -1.05
CA GLU A 75 -4.51 31.39 -1.86
C GLU A 75 -3.44 31.21 -2.96
N ASN A 76 -2.39 30.41 -2.65
CA ASN A 76 -1.25 30.22 -3.54
C ASN A 76 -0.94 28.71 -3.75
N PRO A 77 -1.87 27.93 -4.32
CA PRO A 77 -1.73 26.48 -4.43
C PRO A 77 -0.62 26.06 -5.41
N ASN A 78 -0.23 26.95 -6.33
CA ASN A 78 0.75 26.63 -7.38
C ASN A 78 2.19 26.47 -6.87
N TYR A 79 2.50 26.87 -5.64
CA TYR A 79 3.80 26.54 -5.04
C TYR A 79 4.01 25.01 -4.92
N GLN A 80 2.96 24.19 -4.95
CA GLN A 80 3.11 22.74 -5.03
C GLN A 80 3.86 22.29 -6.30
N TYR A 81 3.70 23.01 -7.42
CA TYR A 81 4.44 22.73 -8.66
C TYR A 81 5.86 23.25 -8.59
N VAL A 82 6.08 24.43 -7.97
CA VAL A 82 7.43 24.95 -7.73
C VAL A 82 8.25 23.99 -6.90
N ALA A 83 7.73 23.54 -5.78
CA ALA A 83 8.39 22.55 -4.90
C ALA A 83 8.67 21.22 -5.64
N ALA A 84 7.72 20.74 -6.46
CA ALA A 84 7.89 19.55 -7.30
C ALA A 84 9.01 19.71 -8.32
N ARG A 85 9.04 20.83 -9.05
CA ARG A 85 10.07 21.10 -10.06
C ARG A 85 11.46 21.23 -9.45
N LEU A 86 11.59 21.91 -8.30
CA LEU A 86 12.85 21.96 -7.56
C LEU A 86 13.33 20.57 -7.12
N LEU A 87 12.41 19.71 -6.67
CA LEU A 87 12.72 18.30 -6.34
C LEU A 87 13.15 17.51 -7.59
N LEU A 88 12.47 17.71 -8.73
CA LEU A 88 12.82 17.09 -10.01
C LEU A 88 14.21 17.51 -10.48
N PHE A 89 14.56 18.79 -10.37
CA PHE A 89 15.89 19.30 -10.72
C PHE A 89 16.98 18.69 -9.84
N ALA A 90 16.69 18.53 -8.53
CA ALA A 90 17.59 17.83 -7.61
C ALA A 90 17.80 16.37 -8.02
N LEU A 91 16.71 15.67 -8.39
CA LEU A 91 16.73 14.30 -8.87
C LEU A 91 17.57 14.15 -10.14
N ARG A 92 17.30 14.96 -11.18
CA ARG A 92 18.05 14.97 -12.44
C ARG A 92 19.55 15.21 -12.21
N LYS A 93 19.89 16.19 -11.38
CA LYS A 93 21.28 16.44 -10.98
C LYS A 93 21.95 15.23 -10.27
N SER A 94 21.19 14.49 -9.47
CA SER A 94 21.73 13.34 -8.74
C SER A 94 22.03 12.15 -9.66
N ILE A 95 21.27 11.98 -10.73
CA ILE A 95 21.37 10.86 -11.67
C ILE A 95 22.28 11.22 -12.86
N TYR A 96 22.03 12.35 -13.53
CA TYR A 96 22.69 12.74 -14.77
C TYR A 96 23.86 13.71 -14.59
N HIS A 97 24.07 14.22 -13.36
CA HIS A 97 25.00 15.31 -13.04
C HIS A 97 24.68 16.64 -13.76
N LYS A 98 23.55 16.70 -14.45
CA LYS A 98 23.03 17.85 -15.19
C LYS A 98 21.53 18.00 -14.89
N MET A 99 21.01 19.22 -15.04
CA MET A 99 19.61 19.53 -14.73
C MET A 99 18.68 19.32 -15.94
N TYR A 100 19.20 19.54 -17.14
CA TYR A 100 18.39 19.60 -18.38
C TYR A 100 18.61 18.41 -19.31
N GLU A 101 19.75 17.74 -19.24
CA GLU A 101 20.05 16.61 -20.12
C GLU A 101 19.68 15.29 -19.46
N SER A 102 19.00 14.43 -20.18
CA SER A 102 18.74 13.05 -19.80
C SER A 102 19.59 12.10 -20.65
N TRP A 103 19.75 10.88 -20.17
CA TRP A 103 20.29 9.80 -20.97
C TRP A 103 19.28 9.36 -22.03
N THR A 104 19.76 8.62 -23.04
CA THR A 104 18.90 7.84 -23.90
C THR A 104 18.32 6.65 -23.12
N LEU A 105 17.22 6.06 -23.61
CA LEU A 105 16.63 4.88 -23.00
C LEU A 105 17.64 3.72 -22.92
N GLN A 106 18.48 3.56 -23.92
CA GLN A 106 19.51 2.51 -23.94
C GLN A 106 20.56 2.74 -22.85
N GLU A 107 21.05 3.98 -22.68
CA GLU A 107 21.97 4.34 -21.60
C GLU A 107 21.33 4.14 -20.22
N GLN A 108 20.06 4.50 -20.06
CA GLN A 108 19.32 4.28 -18.82
C GLN A 108 19.20 2.78 -18.47
N ILE A 109 18.88 1.94 -19.46
CA ILE A 109 18.81 0.48 -19.29
C ILE A 109 20.16 -0.07 -18.87
N GLN A 110 21.22 0.30 -19.60
CA GLN A 110 22.57 -0.18 -19.31
C GLN A 110 23.04 0.23 -17.92
N HIS A 111 22.75 1.46 -17.51
CA HIS A 111 23.05 1.94 -16.18
C HIS A 111 22.32 1.13 -15.10
N GLY A 112 21.00 0.94 -15.24
CA GLY A 112 20.21 0.15 -14.30
C GLY A 112 20.68 -1.30 -14.17
N ILE A 113 21.10 -1.92 -15.27
CA ILE A 113 21.65 -3.29 -15.27
C ILE A 113 23.03 -3.34 -14.61
N ASN A 114 23.91 -2.39 -14.88
CA ASN A 114 25.24 -2.33 -14.30
C ASN A 114 25.21 -2.22 -12.77
N TYR A 115 24.19 -1.57 -12.21
CA TYR A 115 23.96 -1.49 -10.76
C TYR A 115 23.05 -2.62 -10.23
N GLY A 116 22.64 -3.57 -11.06
CA GLY A 116 21.80 -4.70 -10.67
C GLY A 116 20.37 -4.33 -10.25
N VAL A 117 19.92 -3.12 -10.56
CA VAL A 117 18.59 -2.62 -10.19
C VAL A 117 17.53 -2.89 -11.25
N TYR A 118 17.93 -3.08 -12.50
CA TYR A 118 17.07 -3.56 -13.58
C TYR A 118 17.33 -5.04 -13.89
N ASP A 119 16.30 -5.73 -14.35
CA ASP A 119 16.40 -7.11 -14.78
C ASP A 119 17.22 -7.23 -16.07
N LYS A 120 18.23 -8.10 -16.06
CA LYS A 120 19.10 -8.35 -17.21
C LYS A 120 18.34 -8.86 -18.46
N ALA A 121 17.19 -9.51 -18.27
CA ALA A 121 16.36 -9.99 -19.36
C ALA A 121 15.88 -8.86 -20.29
N ILE A 122 15.81 -7.62 -19.80
CA ILE A 122 15.40 -6.44 -20.58
C ILE A 122 16.27 -6.23 -21.83
N LEU A 123 17.56 -6.59 -21.77
CA LEU A 123 18.47 -6.48 -22.92
C LEU A 123 18.03 -7.33 -24.13
N SER A 124 17.26 -8.40 -23.90
CA SER A 124 16.78 -9.30 -24.95
C SER A 124 15.38 -8.95 -25.48
N TYR A 125 14.70 -7.98 -24.90
CA TYR A 125 13.30 -7.71 -25.23
C TYR A 125 13.13 -6.96 -26.55
N TYR A 126 14.03 -6.01 -26.84
CA TYR A 126 13.93 -5.08 -27.95
C TYR A 126 15.24 -5.00 -28.73
N THR A 127 15.13 -4.74 -30.04
CA THR A 127 16.28 -4.38 -30.87
C THR A 127 16.72 -2.93 -30.59
N GLU A 128 17.92 -2.56 -31.03
CA GLU A 128 18.43 -1.20 -30.90
C GLU A 128 17.53 -0.18 -31.61
N GLU A 129 16.98 -0.52 -32.77
CA GLU A 129 16.04 0.32 -33.51
C GLU A 129 14.74 0.54 -32.76
N GLU A 130 14.21 -0.53 -32.14
CA GLU A 130 13.02 -0.42 -31.30
C GLU A 130 13.28 0.43 -30.06
N LEU A 131 14.43 0.28 -29.42
CA LEU A 131 14.82 1.11 -28.26
C LEU A 131 14.94 2.58 -28.64
N LYS A 132 15.48 2.89 -29.83
CA LYS A 132 15.53 4.26 -30.37
C LYS A 132 14.12 4.82 -30.57
N THR A 133 13.21 4.03 -31.16
CA THR A 133 11.81 4.44 -31.35
C THR A 133 11.12 4.66 -30.00
N LEU A 134 11.33 3.79 -29.02
CA LEU A 134 10.78 3.96 -27.67
C LEU A 134 11.34 5.22 -26.97
N ASN A 135 12.62 5.52 -27.18
CA ASN A 135 13.24 6.75 -26.67
C ASN A 135 12.58 8.01 -27.22
N GLU A 136 12.22 8.03 -28.50
CA GLU A 136 11.52 9.14 -29.14
C GLU A 136 10.09 9.38 -28.58
N TYR A 137 9.48 8.36 -27.94
CA TYR A 137 8.17 8.51 -27.29
C TYR A 137 8.26 9.15 -25.91
N ILE A 138 9.45 9.20 -25.30
CA ILE A 138 9.63 9.72 -23.95
C ILE A 138 9.53 11.25 -23.96
N ASP A 139 8.60 11.77 -23.18
CA ASP A 139 8.36 13.20 -23.01
C ASP A 139 8.69 13.60 -21.56
N HIS A 140 9.92 14.06 -21.34
CA HIS A 140 10.42 14.45 -20.03
C HIS A 140 9.75 15.71 -19.44
N GLU A 141 9.05 16.51 -20.26
CA GLU A 141 8.32 17.69 -19.80
C GLU A 141 7.08 17.31 -18.99
N ARG A 142 6.57 16.08 -19.13
CA ARG A 142 5.47 15.57 -18.32
C ARG A 142 5.81 15.56 -16.83
N ASP A 143 7.08 15.44 -16.48
CA ASP A 143 7.53 15.47 -15.08
C ASP A 143 7.28 16.84 -14.42
N LEU A 144 7.21 17.92 -15.18
CA LEU A 144 6.93 19.27 -14.67
C LEU A 144 5.48 19.46 -14.20
N LYS A 145 4.59 18.50 -14.52
CA LYS A 145 3.17 18.52 -14.15
C LYS A 145 2.86 17.82 -12.82
N PHE A 146 3.85 17.22 -12.20
CA PHE A 146 3.67 16.62 -10.87
C PHE A 146 3.38 17.70 -9.82
N THR A 147 2.45 17.38 -8.91
CA THR A 147 2.36 18.09 -7.64
C THR A 147 3.49 17.63 -6.70
N TYR A 148 3.85 18.42 -5.70
CA TYR A 148 4.91 18.07 -4.75
C TYR A 148 4.64 16.74 -4.04
N ALA A 149 3.42 16.58 -3.51
CA ALA A 149 3.03 15.33 -2.85
C ALA A 149 3.08 14.11 -3.79
N GLY A 150 2.64 14.29 -5.05
CA GLY A 150 2.70 13.25 -6.08
C GLY A 150 4.13 12.84 -6.43
N LEU A 151 5.00 13.82 -6.68
CA LEU A 151 6.41 13.55 -6.99
C LEU A 151 7.16 12.94 -5.78
N ARG A 152 6.90 13.44 -4.56
CA ARG A 152 7.48 12.84 -3.32
C ARG A 152 7.10 11.38 -3.19
N GLN A 153 5.83 11.05 -3.46
CA GLN A 153 5.39 9.64 -3.40
C GLN A 153 6.11 8.77 -4.44
N VAL A 154 6.28 9.26 -5.67
CA VAL A 154 7.01 8.54 -6.72
C VAL A 154 8.49 8.42 -6.34
N TYR A 155 9.11 9.51 -5.92
CA TYR A 155 10.51 9.60 -5.50
C TYR A 155 10.83 8.64 -4.35
N ASP A 156 10.02 8.68 -3.28
CA ASP A 156 10.31 7.93 -2.05
C ASP A 156 9.98 6.44 -2.17
N LYS A 157 8.97 6.08 -2.99
CA LYS A 157 8.41 4.72 -2.98
C LYS A 157 8.63 3.91 -4.25
N TYR A 158 8.63 4.55 -5.43
CA TYR A 158 8.48 3.83 -6.70
C TYR A 158 9.70 3.89 -7.61
N LEU A 159 10.47 4.99 -7.60
CA LEU A 159 11.73 5.03 -8.34
C LEU A 159 12.69 3.97 -7.81
N VAL A 160 13.36 3.29 -8.72
CA VAL A 160 14.38 2.30 -8.36
C VAL A 160 15.54 2.98 -7.65
N GLN A 161 15.85 2.50 -6.46
CA GLN A 161 16.84 3.12 -5.58
C GLN A 161 17.54 2.11 -4.69
N ASP A 162 18.75 2.42 -4.28
CA ASP A 162 19.46 1.77 -3.19
C ASP A 162 19.10 2.48 -1.87
N ARG A 163 18.29 1.81 -1.06
CA ARG A 163 17.79 2.39 0.19
C ARG A 163 18.81 2.44 1.31
N SER A 164 19.95 1.75 1.16
CA SER A 164 21.03 1.79 2.15
C SER A 164 21.77 3.12 2.14
N ASN A 165 21.81 3.78 0.99
CA ASN A 165 22.51 5.05 0.78
C ASN A 165 21.65 6.16 0.16
N GLY A 166 20.37 5.86 -0.17
CA GLY A 166 19.43 6.81 -0.75
C GLY A 166 19.65 7.14 -2.23
N ARG A 167 20.51 6.39 -2.93
CA ARG A 167 20.80 6.63 -4.34
C ARG A 167 19.64 6.17 -5.22
N ILE A 168 19.11 7.09 -6.06
CA ILE A 168 18.08 6.82 -7.07
C ILE A 168 18.73 6.66 -8.45
N TYR A 169 18.19 5.78 -9.27
CA TYR A 169 18.78 5.38 -10.56
C TYR A 169 17.93 5.73 -11.78
N GLU A 170 16.76 6.33 -11.61
CA GLU A 170 15.85 6.66 -12.71
C GLU A 170 15.00 7.88 -12.40
N THR A 171 14.48 8.54 -13.45
CA THR A 171 13.45 9.59 -13.34
C THR A 171 12.07 9.02 -13.62
N PRO A 172 10.96 9.75 -13.30
CA PRO A 172 9.61 9.22 -13.49
C PRO A 172 9.30 8.81 -14.93
N GLN A 173 9.76 9.57 -15.94
CA GLN A 173 9.46 9.19 -17.33
C GLN A 173 10.15 7.90 -17.75
N PHE A 174 11.38 7.66 -17.31
CA PHE A 174 12.03 6.36 -17.54
C PHE A 174 11.33 5.24 -16.77
N MET A 175 10.87 5.49 -15.53
CA MET A 175 10.07 4.52 -14.79
C MET A 175 8.84 4.09 -15.59
N TYR A 176 8.03 5.05 -16.08
CA TYR A 176 6.83 4.74 -16.85
C TYR A 176 7.13 4.03 -18.16
N MET A 177 8.15 4.48 -18.90
CA MET A 177 8.56 3.83 -20.15
C MET A 177 9.04 2.39 -19.91
N MET A 178 9.88 2.17 -18.89
CA MET A 178 10.41 0.85 -18.58
C MET A 178 9.32 -0.12 -18.10
N ILE A 179 8.31 0.37 -17.36
CA ILE A 179 7.14 -0.44 -17.00
C ILE A 179 6.39 -0.86 -18.26
N ALA A 180 6.05 0.10 -19.14
CA ALA A 180 5.34 -0.17 -20.37
C ALA A 180 6.11 -1.16 -21.26
N ALA A 181 7.39 -0.89 -21.49
CA ALA A 181 8.24 -1.77 -22.30
C ALA A 181 8.34 -3.20 -21.72
N THR A 182 8.46 -3.33 -20.41
CA THR A 182 8.54 -4.66 -19.77
C THR A 182 7.22 -5.43 -19.85
N ILE A 183 6.07 -4.77 -19.70
CA ILE A 183 4.76 -5.43 -19.76
C ILE A 183 4.47 -5.97 -21.17
N PHE A 184 4.77 -5.19 -22.21
CA PHE A 184 4.38 -5.52 -23.58
C PHE A 184 5.48 -6.18 -24.42
N HIS A 185 6.63 -6.53 -23.85
CA HIS A 185 7.77 -7.10 -24.61
C HIS A 185 7.42 -8.40 -25.37
N ALA A 186 6.54 -9.24 -24.81
CA ALA A 186 6.14 -10.51 -25.40
C ALA A 186 5.01 -10.41 -26.44
N TYR A 187 4.48 -9.22 -26.69
CA TYR A 187 3.46 -8.98 -27.72
C TYR A 187 4.05 -9.12 -29.12
N PRO A 188 3.23 -9.37 -30.15
CA PRO A 188 3.73 -9.47 -31.54
C PRO A 188 4.54 -8.23 -31.94
N LYS A 189 5.66 -8.45 -32.61
CA LYS A 189 6.63 -7.39 -32.98
C LYS A 189 5.98 -6.22 -33.73
N GLU A 190 4.99 -6.52 -34.55
CA GLU A 190 4.29 -5.57 -35.41
C GLU A 190 3.44 -4.58 -34.59
N THR A 191 3.03 -4.95 -33.39
CA THR A 191 2.06 -4.18 -32.59
C THR A 191 2.62 -3.73 -31.24
N ARG A 192 3.65 -4.39 -30.70
CA ARG A 192 4.13 -4.17 -29.32
C ARG A 192 4.53 -2.71 -29.04
N LEU A 193 5.19 -2.04 -29.98
CA LEU A 193 5.59 -0.64 -29.78
C LEU A 193 4.37 0.30 -29.65
N SER A 194 3.29 0.01 -30.39
CA SER A 194 2.03 0.76 -30.28
C SER A 194 1.39 0.57 -28.91
N PHE A 195 1.39 -0.67 -28.36
CA PHE A 195 0.89 -0.91 -27.00
C PHE A 195 1.76 -0.26 -25.94
N VAL A 196 3.08 -0.34 -26.05
CA VAL A 196 4.02 0.36 -25.16
C VAL A 196 3.74 1.86 -25.14
N LYS A 197 3.63 2.49 -26.32
CA LYS A 197 3.34 3.93 -26.41
C LYS A 197 2.02 4.30 -25.77
N ARG A 198 0.95 3.57 -26.07
CA ARG A 198 -0.40 3.84 -25.50
C ARG A 198 -0.40 3.71 -23.97
N TYR A 199 0.24 2.68 -23.44
CA TYR A 199 0.32 2.48 -22.01
C TYR A 199 1.19 3.55 -21.33
N TYR A 200 2.36 3.86 -21.91
CA TYR A 200 3.22 4.97 -21.47
C TYR A 200 2.44 6.30 -21.46
N ASP A 201 1.74 6.62 -22.54
CA ASP A 201 0.94 7.85 -22.62
C ASP A 201 -0.13 7.91 -21.54
N ALA A 202 -0.85 6.82 -21.29
CA ALA A 202 -1.90 6.76 -20.28
C ALA A 202 -1.37 6.90 -18.84
N THR A 203 -0.25 6.23 -18.54
CA THR A 203 0.35 6.23 -17.20
C THR A 203 1.11 7.52 -16.89
N SER A 204 1.94 8.00 -17.82
CA SER A 204 2.75 9.20 -17.63
C SER A 204 1.95 10.51 -17.67
N ARG A 205 0.72 10.48 -18.21
CA ARG A 205 -0.26 11.58 -18.13
C ARG A 205 -1.21 11.44 -16.96
N HIS A 206 -1.02 10.45 -16.10
CA HIS A 206 -1.84 10.18 -14.92
C HIS A 206 -3.33 9.90 -15.24
N LEU A 207 -3.62 9.35 -16.42
CA LEU A 207 -4.99 8.95 -16.81
C LEU A 207 -5.40 7.64 -16.17
N ILE A 208 -4.43 6.79 -15.82
CA ILE A 208 -4.62 5.53 -15.09
C ILE A 208 -3.61 5.43 -13.95
N ASN A 209 -4.02 4.80 -12.86
CA ASN A 209 -3.14 4.44 -11.75
C ASN A 209 -2.61 3.01 -11.94
N ILE A 210 -1.38 2.81 -11.49
CA ILE A 210 -0.71 1.50 -11.52
C ILE A 210 -0.53 1.02 -10.08
N PRO A 211 -0.82 -0.25 -9.77
CA PRO A 211 -0.64 -0.78 -8.42
C PRO A 211 0.83 -0.81 -7.99
N THR A 212 1.05 -0.67 -6.68
CA THR A 212 2.38 -0.56 -6.06
C THR A 212 3.40 -1.61 -6.56
N PRO A 213 3.09 -2.93 -6.63
CA PRO A 213 4.08 -3.92 -7.09
C PRO A 213 4.51 -3.75 -8.54
N ILE A 214 3.59 -3.28 -9.39
CA ILE A 214 3.90 -2.98 -10.81
C ILE A 214 4.82 -1.75 -10.89
N MET A 215 4.45 -0.64 -10.23
CA MET A 215 5.25 0.58 -10.24
C MET A 215 6.66 0.38 -9.70
N SER A 216 6.81 -0.39 -8.63
CA SER A 216 8.10 -0.58 -7.98
C SER A 216 8.89 -1.80 -8.47
N GLY A 217 8.25 -2.78 -9.14
CA GLY A 217 8.83 -4.10 -9.37
C GLY A 217 9.05 -4.53 -10.81
N VAL A 218 8.16 -4.18 -11.75
CA VAL A 218 8.09 -4.82 -13.07
C VAL A 218 9.42 -4.80 -13.86
N ARG A 219 10.18 -3.72 -13.81
CA ARG A 219 11.49 -3.61 -14.49
C ARG A 219 12.66 -4.14 -13.67
N THR A 220 12.41 -4.64 -12.47
CA THR A 220 13.43 -5.14 -11.54
C THR A 220 13.43 -6.67 -11.51
N PRO A 221 14.39 -7.33 -10.82
CA PRO A 221 14.37 -8.79 -10.65
C PRO A 221 13.18 -9.36 -9.86
N ILE A 222 12.33 -8.52 -9.26
CA ILE A 222 11.15 -8.95 -8.49
C ILE A 222 10.10 -9.55 -9.44
N ARG A 223 9.43 -10.64 -8.99
CA ARG A 223 8.43 -11.38 -9.78
C ARG A 223 7.03 -11.43 -9.15
N GLN A 224 6.86 -10.94 -7.91
CA GLN A 224 5.57 -10.86 -7.25
C GLN A 224 4.90 -9.51 -7.57
N TYR A 225 3.77 -9.54 -8.28
CA TYR A 225 3.07 -8.34 -8.77
C TYR A 225 1.66 -8.16 -8.20
N ALA A 226 1.15 -9.12 -7.42
CA ALA A 226 -0.13 -8.96 -6.74
C ALA A 226 -0.01 -7.94 -5.60
N SER A 227 -0.83 -6.87 -5.64
CA SER A 227 -0.80 -5.84 -4.58
C SER A 227 -1.51 -6.29 -3.31
N CYS A 228 -2.44 -7.22 -3.43
CA CYS A 228 -3.23 -7.78 -2.34
C CYS A 228 -3.37 -9.28 -2.50
N VAL A 229 -3.33 -9.99 -1.39
CA VAL A 229 -3.54 -11.43 -1.30
C VAL A 229 -4.53 -11.76 -0.21
N LEU A 230 -5.23 -12.88 -0.38
CA LEU A 230 -6.22 -13.39 0.55
C LEU A 230 -5.67 -14.67 1.18
N VAL A 231 -5.65 -14.72 2.51
CA VAL A 231 -5.18 -15.87 3.30
C VAL A 231 -6.31 -16.31 4.21
N GLU A 232 -6.71 -17.57 4.13
CA GLU A 232 -7.73 -18.15 4.99
C GLU A 232 -7.13 -19.14 5.98
N SER A 233 -7.41 -18.96 7.27
CA SER A 233 -6.98 -19.84 8.35
C SER A 233 -8.12 -20.73 8.79
N ASP A 234 -7.82 -22.02 9.00
CA ASP A 234 -8.73 -22.99 9.64
C ASP A 234 -8.47 -23.09 11.14
N ASP A 235 -9.30 -23.87 11.83
CA ASP A 235 -9.30 -24.07 13.28
C ASP A 235 -8.28 -25.13 13.72
N SER A 236 -7.01 -24.98 13.32
CA SER A 236 -5.90 -25.82 13.76
C SER A 236 -4.60 -25.05 13.87
N LEU A 237 -3.70 -25.47 14.75
CA LEU A 237 -2.37 -24.84 14.87
C LEU A 237 -1.58 -24.92 13.55
N ASN A 238 -1.69 -26.03 12.82
CA ASN A 238 -1.02 -26.17 11.52
C ASN A 238 -1.51 -25.10 10.52
N SER A 239 -2.82 -24.90 10.43
CA SER A 239 -3.41 -23.89 9.56
C SER A 239 -3.05 -22.47 10.00
N ILE A 240 -3.12 -22.18 11.30
CA ILE A 240 -2.78 -20.87 11.87
C ILE A 240 -1.31 -20.53 11.58
N PHE A 241 -0.39 -21.49 11.77
CA PHE A 241 1.03 -21.26 11.49
C PHE A 241 1.35 -21.18 10.00
N ALA A 242 0.68 -21.97 9.15
CA ALA A 242 0.77 -21.85 7.70
C ALA A 242 0.30 -20.46 7.23
N SER A 243 -0.82 -19.99 7.76
CA SER A 243 -1.33 -18.64 7.47
C SER A 243 -0.36 -17.54 7.92
N ASP A 244 0.24 -17.67 9.10
CA ASP A 244 1.22 -16.72 9.62
C ASP A 244 2.47 -16.65 8.72
N MET A 245 2.97 -17.81 8.26
CA MET A 245 4.10 -17.86 7.34
C MET A 245 3.76 -17.23 5.98
N ALA A 246 2.59 -17.54 5.41
CA ALA A 246 2.12 -16.93 4.17
C ALA A 246 2.01 -15.40 4.29
N ILE A 247 1.45 -14.90 5.39
CA ILE A 247 1.38 -13.47 5.70
C ILE A 247 2.78 -12.85 5.67
N GLY A 248 3.76 -13.47 6.32
CA GLY A 248 5.14 -12.98 6.35
C GLY A 248 5.77 -12.87 4.96
N TYR A 249 5.69 -13.94 4.16
CA TYR A 249 6.23 -13.96 2.81
C TYR A 249 5.57 -12.93 1.89
N TYR A 250 4.25 -12.87 1.83
CA TYR A 250 3.55 -11.93 0.96
C TYR A 250 3.75 -10.48 1.39
N THR A 251 3.77 -10.20 2.70
CA THR A 251 4.06 -8.85 3.21
C THR A 251 5.46 -8.41 2.82
N SER A 252 6.47 -9.27 2.94
CA SER A 252 7.85 -8.96 2.55
C SER A 252 7.99 -8.67 1.06
N GLN A 253 7.08 -9.20 0.23
CA GLN A 253 7.02 -8.97 -1.21
C GLN A 253 6.00 -7.88 -1.61
N ARG A 254 5.65 -6.97 -0.71
CA ARG A 254 4.85 -5.75 -0.98
C ARG A 254 3.35 -5.96 -1.14
N ALA A 255 2.80 -7.11 -0.76
CA ALA A 255 1.36 -7.33 -0.77
C ALA A 255 0.68 -6.85 0.52
N GLY A 256 -0.52 -6.29 0.38
CA GLY A 256 -1.47 -6.12 1.48
C GLY A 256 -2.23 -7.42 1.74
N ILE A 257 -2.61 -7.66 2.98
CA ILE A 257 -3.17 -8.96 3.40
C ILE A 257 -4.65 -8.82 3.77
N GLY A 258 -5.51 -9.62 3.16
CA GLY A 258 -6.81 -10.00 3.72
C GLY A 258 -6.63 -11.34 4.44
N LEU A 259 -6.97 -11.40 5.71
CA LEU A 259 -6.89 -12.62 6.52
C LEU A 259 -8.29 -13.01 6.99
N ASN A 260 -8.70 -14.23 6.72
CA ASN A 260 -9.90 -14.80 7.33
C ASN A 260 -9.50 -15.64 8.55
N ALA A 261 -9.88 -15.19 9.75
CA ALA A 261 -9.69 -15.89 11.01
C ALA A 261 -11.02 -16.33 11.65
N GLY A 262 -12.12 -16.12 10.93
CA GLY A 262 -13.47 -16.38 11.43
C GLY A 262 -13.81 -17.85 11.67
N ARG A 263 -12.99 -18.79 11.22
CA ARG A 263 -13.13 -20.23 11.52
C ARG A 263 -12.51 -20.64 12.84
N ILE A 264 -11.59 -19.84 13.39
CA ILE A 264 -10.87 -20.17 14.62
C ILE A 264 -11.86 -20.17 15.79
N ARG A 265 -11.82 -21.26 16.60
CA ARG A 265 -12.68 -21.40 17.77
C ARG A 265 -12.48 -20.32 18.81
N ALA A 266 -13.54 -19.98 19.50
CA ALA A 266 -13.57 -18.92 20.50
C ALA A 266 -12.97 -19.35 21.85
N LEU A 267 -12.72 -18.33 22.70
CA LEU A 267 -12.29 -18.50 24.08
C LEU A 267 -13.17 -19.51 24.84
N GLY A 268 -12.54 -20.43 25.55
CA GLY A 268 -13.20 -21.44 26.36
C GLY A 268 -13.70 -22.66 25.57
N SER A 269 -13.55 -22.72 24.26
CA SER A 269 -13.90 -23.90 23.47
C SER A 269 -12.99 -25.07 23.83
N ARG A 270 -13.55 -26.30 23.74
CA ARG A 270 -12.86 -27.52 24.15
C ARG A 270 -11.72 -27.89 23.20
N ILE A 271 -10.60 -28.32 23.75
CA ILE A 271 -9.47 -28.91 23.02
C ILE A 271 -9.17 -30.29 23.66
N ARG A 272 -8.85 -31.29 22.84
CA ARG A 272 -8.54 -32.64 23.28
C ARG A 272 -9.62 -33.21 24.26
N ASP A 273 -10.84 -33.24 23.78
CA ASP A 273 -12.01 -33.72 24.55
C ASP A 273 -12.26 -33.01 25.90
N GLY A 274 -11.71 -31.81 26.06
CA GLY A 274 -11.88 -30.96 27.21
C GLY A 274 -10.71 -30.98 28.21
N GLU A 275 -9.59 -31.59 27.85
CA GLU A 275 -8.35 -31.50 28.63
C GLU A 275 -7.87 -30.05 28.76
N ILE A 276 -8.05 -29.27 27.71
CA ILE A 276 -7.63 -27.85 27.64
C ILE A 276 -8.78 -27.01 27.15
N SER A 277 -8.88 -25.77 27.65
CA SER A 277 -9.73 -24.71 27.12
C SER A 277 -8.95 -23.82 26.18
N HIS A 278 -9.54 -23.46 25.04
CA HIS A 278 -8.92 -22.57 24.06
C HIS A 278 -8.77 -21.14 24.62
N THR A 279 -7.65 -20.51 24.33
CA THR A 279 -7.29 -19.16 24.82
C THR A 279 -7.94 -18.01 24.07
N GLY A 280 -8.78 -18.30 23.07
CA GLY A 280 -9.44 -17.32 22.22
C GLY A 280 -8.62 -16.92 21.00
N VAL A 281 -9.20 -16.04 20.17
CA VAL A 281 -8.58 -15.60 18.93
C VAL A 281 -7.54 -14.50 19.14
N ILE A 282 -7.65 -13.72 20.21
CA ILE A 282 -6.79 -12.53 20.45
C ILE A 282 -5.29 -12.85 20.50
N PRO A 283 -4.82 -13.93 21.17
CA PRO A 283 -3.40 -14.30 21.15
C PRO A 283 -2.87 -14.58 19.74
N PHE A 284 -3.67 -15.22 18.88
CA PHE A 284 -3.29 -15.46 17.48
C PHE A 284 -3.30 -14.18 16.63
N LEU A 285 -4.23 -13.27 16.89
CA LEU A 285 -4.22 -11.96 16.25
C LEU A 285 -2.98 -11.14 16.59
N LYS A 286 -2.49 -11.20 17.84
CA LYS A 286 -1.19 -10.60 18.24
C LYS A 286 -0.02 -11.19 17.46
N LYS A 287 -0.03 -12.52 17.26
CA LYS A 287 0.99 -13.20 16.45
C LYS A 287 0.97 -12.69 15.00
N PHE A 288 -0.19 -12.66 14.36
CA PHE A 288 -0.36 -12.14 13.00
C PHE A 288 0.05 -10.65 12.92
N GLU A 289 -0.30 -9.83 13.91
CA GLU A 289 0.14 -8.42 13.98
C GLU A 289 1.67 -8.31 14.01
N ALA A 290 2.33 -9.12 14.82
CA ALA A 290 3.78 -9.14 14.93
C ALA A 290 4.43 -9.53 13.59
N THR A 291 3.92 -10.56 12.91
CA THR A 291 4.40 -11.00 11.59
C THR A 291 4.22 -9.93 10.52
N VAL A 292 3.05 -9.31 10.45
CA VAL A 292 2.78 -8.21 9.50
C VAL A 292 3.73 -7.03 9.74
N ARG A 293 4.07 -6.74 10.99
CA ARG A 293 4.95 -5.60 11.34
C ARG A 293 6.43 -5.87 11.10
N CYS A 294 6.91 -7.07 11.38
CA CYS A 294 8.33 -7.41 11.20
C CYS A 294 8.70 -7.63 9.73
N CYS A 295 7.75 -8.06 8.89
CA CYS A 295 7.93 -8.30 7.47
C CYS A 295 7.56 -7.05 6.65
N THR A 296 8.29 -5.94 6.84
CA THR A 296 7.99 -4.67 6.16
C THR A 296 8.17 -4.76 4.65
N GLN A 297 7.36 -3.99 3.91
CA GLN A 297 7.44 -3.88 2.44
C GLN A 297 8.72 -3.13 2.02
N ASN A 298 9.87 -3.78 2.05
CA ASN A 298 11.19 -3.22 1.70
C ASN A 298 11.57 -1.93 2.47
N GLY A 299 11.17 -1.81 3.74
CA GLY A 299 11.54 -0.67 4.58
C GLY A 299 10.83 0.66 4.26
N VAL A 300 9.96 0.70 3.26
CA VAL A 300 9.30 1.94 2.78
C VAL A 300 7.87 2.07 3.27
N ARG A 301 7.20 0.95 3.39
CA ARG A 301 5.81 0.87 3.84
C ARG A 301 5.69 -0.25 4.86
N GLY A 302 5.10 0.04 6.02
CA GLY A 302 4.75 -0.99 7.00
C GLY A 302 3.78 -2.00 6.37
N GLY A 303 3.89 -3.28 6.75
CA GLY A 303 2.90 -4.28 6.43
C GLY A 303 1.53 -3.89 6.97
N SER A 304 0.47 -4.30 6.29
CA SER A 304 -0.92 -4.06 6.71
C SER A 304 -1.79 -5.27 6.40
N ALA A 305 -2.69 -5.60 7.32
CA ALA A 305 -3.65 -6.68 7.14
C ALA A 305 -5.02 -6.29 7.70
N THR A 306 -6.09 -6.77 7.02
CA THR A 306 -7.46 -6.72 7.52
C THR A 306 -7.91 -8.14 7.86
N VAL A 307 -8.42 -8.33 9.08
CA VAL A 307 -8.89 -9.62 9.56
C VAL A 307 -10.40 -9.69 9.53
N HIS A 308 -10.94 -10.75 8.94
CA HIS A 308 -12.37 -10.98 8.75
C HIS A 308 -12.93 -11.89 9.82
N PHE A 309 -14.06 -11.51 10.40
CA PHE A 309 -14.82 -12.31 11.37
C PHE A 309 -16.32 -12.25 11.08
N PRO A 310 -17.05 -13.36 11.23
CA PRO A 310 -18.49 -13.36 11.16
C PRO A 310 -19.09 -12.67 12.40
N ILE A 311 -20.17 -11.90 12.21
CA ILE A 311 -20.83 -11.14 13.28
C ILE A 311 -21.37 -12.03 14.40
N TRP A 312 -21.60 -13.31 14.13
CA TRP A 312 -22.05 -14.31 15.08
C TRP A 312 -20.91 -15.01 15.84
N HIS A 313 -19.65 -14.61 15.64
CA HIS A 313 -18.51 -15.17 16.39
C HIS A 313 -18.61 -14.82 17.87
N LYS A 314 -18.37 -15.80 18.78
CA LYS A 314 -18.57 -15.63 20.22
C LYS A 314 -17.73 -14.52 20.86
N GLU A 315 -16.57 -14.20 20.28
CA GLU A 315 -15.68 -13.12 20.72
C GLU A 315 -15.89 -11.78 19.97
N ILE A 316 -16.99 -11.61 19.23
CA ILE A 316 -17.18 -10.45 18.37
C ILE A 316 -17.13 -9.12 19.16
N GLU A 317 -17.67 -9.09 20.38
CA GLU A 317 -17.67 -7.90 21.23
C GLU A 317 -16.25 -7.50 21.64
N ASP A 318 -15.35 -8.45 21.85
CA ASP A 318 -13.94 -8.20 22.14
C ASP A 318 -13.16 -7.81 20.88
N ILE A 319 -13.50 -8.41 19.72
CA ILE A 319 -12.84 -8.14 18.45
C ILE A 319 -13.06 -6.70 17.97
N ILE A 320 -14.28 -6.19 18.07
CA ILE A 320 -14.62 -4.84 17.57
C ILE A 320 -13.89 -3.72 18.31
N VAL A 321 -13.44 -3.95 19.53
CA VAL A 321 -12.73 -2.95 20.36
C VAL A 321 -11.21 -3.03 20.28
N LEU A 322 -10.64 -4.01 19.56
CA LEU A 322 -9.20 -4.27 19.54
C LEU A 322 -8.37 -3.10 19.02
N LYS A 323 -8.95 -2.23 18.20
CA LYS A 323 -8.26 -1.10 17.58
C LYS A 323 -8.39 0.21 18.35
N ASN A 324 -9.31 0.34 19.29
CA ASN A 324 -9.54 1.59 19.97
C ASN A 324 -8.40 1.96 20.95
N ASN A 325 -8.38 3.22 21.39
CA ASN A 325 -7.35 3.75 22.29
C ASN A 325 -7.66 3.52 23.79
N LYS A 326 -8.74 2.79 24.10
CA LYS A 326 -9.15 2.48 25.47
C LYS A 326 -8.51 1.17 25.93
N GLY A 327 -8.17 1.08 27.20
CA GLY A 327 -7.54 -0.13 27.77
C GLY A 327 -6.02 -0.21 27.56
N THR A 328 -5.44 -1.34 27.99
CA THR A 328 -4.00 -1.61 27.93
C THR A 328 -3.59 -2.23 26.59
N GLU A 329 -2.31 -2.17 26.25
CA GLU A 329 -1.75 -2.84 25.06
C GLU A 329 -1.99 -4.36 25.08
N ASP A 330 -2.05 -4.96 26.29
CA ASP A 330 -2.29 -6.39 26.42
C ASP A 330 -3.66 -6.83 25.90
N ASN A 331 -4.64 -5.94 25.92
CA ASN A 331 -6.00 -6.18 25.49
C ASN A 331 -6.32 -5.58 24.11
N ARG A 332 -5.32 -5.17 23.35
CA ARG A 332 -5.49 -4.51 22.04
C ARG A 332 -4.58 -5.12 20.98
N VAL A 333 -5.05 -5.04 19.72
CA VAL A 333 -4.31 -5.40 18.51
C VAL A 333 -4.57 -4.29 17.49
N ARG A 334 -3.84 -3.17 17.67
CA ARG A 334 -4.16 -1.90 17.01
C ARG A 334 -3.63 -1.76 15.59
N LYS A 335 -2.65 -2.59 15.21
CA LYS A 335 -1.99 -2.48 13.90
C LYS A 335 -2.61 -3.36 12.82
N LEU A 336 -3.58 -4.19 13.17
CA LEU A 336 -4.46 -4.84 12.22
C LEU A 336 -5.71 -3.99 12.01
N ASP A 337 -6.33 -4.12 10.84
CA ASP A 337 -7.67 -3.62 10.56
C ASP A 337 -8.67 -4.80 10.65
N TYR A 338 -9.94 -4.51 10.84
CA TYR A 338 -10.97 -5.53 11.06
C TYR A 338 -12.11 -5.38 10.07
N SER A 339 -12.68 -6.50 9.68
CA SER A 339 -13.86 -6.58 8.82
C SER A 339 -14.88 -7.51 9.45
N ILE A 340 -16.11 -7.01 9.63
CA ILE A 340 -17.23 -7.77 10.17
C ILE A 340 -18.13 -8.22 9.01
N GLN A 341 -18.23 -9.53 8.89
CA GLN A 341 -19.11 -10.16 7.89
C GLN A 341 -20.53 -10.23 8.47
N ILE A 342 -21.48 -9.62 7.78
CA ILE A 342 -22.88 -9.50 8.24
C ILE A 342 -23.79 -10.17 7.24
N SER A 343 -24.74 -10.99 7.74
CA SER A 343 -25.78 -11.63 6.95
C SER A 343 -27.09 -10.81 6.95
N LYS A 344 -27.97 -11.11 6.01
CA LYS A 344 -29.31 -10.57 5.93
C LYS A 344 -30.11 -10.84 7.22
N LEU A 345 -30.01 -12.05 7.77
CA LEU A 345 -30.64 -12.44 9.04
C LEU A 345 -30.31 -11.48 10.19
N PHE A 346 -29.06 -11.03 10.29
CA PHE A 346 -28.66 -10.06 11.31
C PHE A 346 -29.40 -8.73 11.13
N TYR A 347 -29.47 -8.20 9.91
CA TYR A 347 -30.17 -6.95 9.63
C TYR A 347 -31.67 -7.06 9.89
N GLU A 348 -32.29 -8.19 9.58
CA GLU A 348 -33.70 -8.44 9.89
C GLU A 348 -33.96 -8.40 11.40
N ARG A 349 -33.11 -9.04 12.19
CA ARG A 349 -33.17 -9.03 13.66
C ARG A 349 -32.91 -7.64 14.23
N PHE A 350 -31.94 -6.92 13.68
CA PHE A 350 -31.67 -5.54 14.04
C PHE A 350 -32.89 -4.64 13.84
N ILE A 351 -33.56 -4.74 12.69
CA ILE A 351 -34.78 -3.94 12.38
C ILE A 351 -35.92 -4.30 13.33
N LYS A 352 -36.10 -5.57 13.62
CA LYS A 352 -37.16 -6.07 14.52
C LYS A 352 -36.84 -5.89 16.00
N ASN A 353 -35.65 -5.42 16.33
CA ASN A 353 -35.12 -5.30 17.70
C ASN A 353 -35.09 -6.64 18.43
N GLU A 354 -34.71 -7.69 17.73
CA GLU A 354 -34.51 -9.05 18.23
C GLU A 354 -33.07 -9.29 18.67
N ASP A 355 -32.84 -10.40 19.37
CA ASP A 355 -31.50 -10.82 19.77
C ASP A 355 -30.79 -11.60 18.66
N ILE A 356 -29.45 -11.63 18.75
CA ILE A 356 -28.58 -12.51 17.97
C ILE A 356 -27.82 -13.45 18.90
N THR A 357 -27.61 -14.68 18.44
CA THR A 357 -26.85 -15.68 19.18
C THR A 357 -25.44 -15.82 18.63
N LEU A 358 -24.46 -15.75 19.51
CA LEU A 358 -23.06 -15.87 19.22
C LEU A 358 -22.57 -17.29 19.51
N PHE A 359 -21.78 -17.83 18.58
CA PHE A 359 -21.24 -19.19 18.67
C PHE A 359 -19.71 -19.21 18.53
N SER A 360 -19.09 -20.23 19.11
CA SER A 360 -17.77 -20.66 18.63
C SER A 360 -17.95 -21.48 17.35
N PRO A 361 -17.22 -21.18 16.26
CA PRO A 361 -17.35 -21.94 15.01
C PRO A 361 -17.18 -23.45 15.17
N HIS A 362 -16.32 -23.86 16.10
CA HIS A 362 -16.09 -25.26 16.46
C HIS A 362 -17.35 -25.98 16.98
N ASP A 363 -18.19 -25.26 17.71
CA ASP A 363 -19.37 -25.85 18.40
C ASP A 363 -20.60 -25.93 17.47
N VAL A 364 -20.52 -25.36 16.29
CA VAL A 364 -21.58 -25.29 15.25
C VAL A 364 -21.06 -25.76 13.90
N PRO A 365 -20.75 -27.05 13.72
CA PRO A 365 -20.19 -27.58 12.48
C PRO A 365 -21.03 -27.23 11.26
N GLY A 366 -20.38 -26.81 10.17
CA GLY A 366 -21.01 -26.45 8.90
C GLY A 366 -21.62 -25.04 8.86
N LEU A 367 -21.78 -24.35 9.99
CA LEU A 367 -22.39 -23.03 10.02
C LEU A 367 -21.54 -21.99 9.26
N TYR A 368 -20.22 -22.05 9.42
CA TYR A 368 -19.34 -21.14 8.70
C TYR A 368 -19.36 -21.42 7.19
N ASP A 369 -19.40 -22.70 6.78
CA ASP A 369 -19.46 -23.07 5.35
C ASP A 369 -20.79 -22.68 4.70
N ALA A 370 -21.88 -22.62 5.47
CA ALA A 370 -23.18 -22.13 5.01
C ALA A 370 -23.28 -20.60 5.00
N PHE A 371 -22.36 -19.89 5.64
CA PHE A 371 -22.45 -18.43 5.83
C PHE A 371 -22.40 -17.70 4.49
N GLY A 372 -23.42 -16.89 4.23
CA GLY A 372 -23.65 -16.21 2.95
C GLY A 372 -24.36 -17.07 1.88
N SER A 373 -24.91 -18.22 2.26
CA SER A 373 -25.76 -19.06 1.42
C SER A 373 -27.22 -19.07 1.90
N GLU A 374 -28.14 -19.57 1.08
CA GLU A 374 -29.55 -19.71 1.42
C GLU A 374 -29.81 -20.64 2.61
N SER A 375 -28.93 -21.60 2.84
CA SER A 375 -29.06 -22.56 3.95
C SER A 375 -28.63 -22.02 5.32
N PHE A 376 -27.95 -20.87 5.35
CA PHE A 376 -27.38 -20.31 6.58
C PHE A 376 -28.44 -20.04 7.64
N ASP A 377 -29.52 -19.37 7.29
CA ASP A 377 -30.55 -18.95 8.25
C ASP A 377 -31.19 -20.16 8.94
N THR A 378 -31.48 -21.21 8.18
CA THR A 378 -32.07 -22.45 8.71
C THR A 378 -31.09 -23.15 9.66
N LEU A 379 -29.82 -23.28 9.26
CA LEU A 379 -28.81 -23.94 10.07
C LEU A 379 -28.48 -23.13 11.34
N TYR A 380 -28.41 -21.82 11.23
CA TYR A 380 -28.20 -20.92 12.35
C TYR A 380 -29.31 -21.04 13.41
N GLN A 381 -30.59 -21.02 13.00
CA GLN A 381 -31.73 -21.19 13.88
C GLN A 381 -31.77 -22.58 14.52
N LEU A 382 -31.36 -23.62 13.80
CA LEU A 382 -31.24 -24.97 14.35
C LEU A 382 -30.25 -25.01 15.51
N HIS A 383 -29.09 -24.38 15.37
CA HIS A 383 -28.10 -24.28 16.44
C HIS A 383 -28.58 -23.40 17.61
N GLU A 384 -29.35 -22.35 17.32
CA GLU A 384 -29.96 -21.53 18.38
C GLU A 384 -30.91 -22.32 19.28
N LEU A 385 -31.71 -23.20 18.69
CA LEU A 385 -32.68 -24.02 19.42
C LEU A 385 -32.04 -25.19 20.15
N ASN A 386 -30.81 -25.54 19.82
CA ASN A 386 -30.11 -26.69 20.45
C ASN A 386 -29.46 -26.27 21.78
N ASP A 387 -30.03 -26.68 22.90
CA ASP A 387 -29.54 -26.36 24.25
C ASP A 387 -28.19 -26.99 24.60
N ALA A 388 -27.73 -27.98 23.82
CA ALA A 388 -26.45 -28.61 24.02
C ALA A 388 -25.29 -27.77 23.43
N VAL A 389 -25.59 -26.82 22.57
CA VAL A 389 -24.58 -25.93 21.95
C VAL A 389 -24.24 -24.78 22.90
N PRO A 390 -22.95 -24.63 23.30
CA PRO A 390 -22.49 -23.46 24.06
C PRO A 390 -22.68 -22.18 23.28
N LYS A 391 -23.46 -21.24 23.78
CA LYS A 391 -23.84 -20.02 23.05
C LYS A 391 -23.96 -18.82 24.00
N LYS A 392 -23.95 -17.61 23.43
CA LYS A 392 -24.23 -16.36 24.11
C LYS A 392 -25.25 -15.56 23.28
N THR A 393 -26.33 -15.12 23.90
CA THR A 393 -27.36 -14.30 23.23
C THR A 393 -27.22 -12.86 23.65
N ILE A 394 -27.24 -11.94 22.69
CA ILE A 394 -27.12 -10.49 22.91
C ILE A 394 -28.06 -9.73 21.96
N SER A 395 -28.36 -8.49 22.28
CA SER A 395 -29.15 -7.60 21.40
C SER A 395 -28.42 -7.33 20.08
N ALA A 396 -29.07 -7.66 18.96
CA ALA A 396 -28.54 -7.32 17.64
C ALA A 396 -28.38 -5.81 17.47
N ARG A 397 -29.29 -5.03 18.05
CA ARG A 397 -29.27 -3.57 18.00
C ARG A 397 -28.08 -2.98 18.76
N GLU A 398 -27.82 -3.44 19.98
CA GLU A 398 -26.68 -2.98 20.78
C GLU A 398 -25.35 -3.33 20.11
N LEU A 399 -25.22 -4.55 19.60
CA LEU A 399 -24.00 -4.97 18.88
C LEU A 399 -23.75 -4.09 17.66
N PHE A 400 -24.78 -3.84 16.83
CA PHE A 400 -24.61 -3.01 15.64
C PHE A 400 -24.23 -1.56 15.99
N LEU A 401 -24.86 -0.97 16.99
CA LEU A 401 -24.52 0.37 17.46
C LEU A 401 -23.10 0.46 18.00
N ASN A 402 -22.62 -0.57 18.70
CA ASN A 402 -21.24 -0.65 19.15
C ASN A 402 -20.26 -0.76 17.97
N ILE A 403 -20.57 -1.57 16.94
CA ILE A 403 -19.77 -1.64 15.72
C ILE A 403 -19.70 -0.26 15.05
N MET A 404 -20.82 0.44 14.91
CA MET A 404 -20.85 1.77 14.28
C MET A 404 -20.06 2.80 15.10
N LYS A 405 -20.15 2.76 16.43
CA LYS A 405 -19.37 3.61 17.31
C LYS A 405 -17.88 3.37 17.15
N GLU A 406 -17.41 2.14 17.26
CA GLU A 406 -16.00 1.80 17.12
C GLU A 406 -15.48 2.13 15.70
N ARG A 407 -16.31 1.93 14.67
CA ARG A 407 -16.01 2.36 13.31
C ARG A 407 -15.84 3.87 13.20
N ALA A 408 -16.71 4.67 13.81
CA ALA A 408 -16.62 6.12 13.80
C ALA A 408 -15.39 6.63 14.58
N GLU A 409 -15.11 6.03 15.74
CA GLU A 409 -13.98 6.41 16.60
C GLU A 409 -12.62 6.02 16.00
N THR A 410 -12.51 4.87 15.33
CA THR A 410 -11.24 4.34 14.82
C THR A 410 -11.04 4.54 13.31
N GLY A 411 -12.13 4.70 12.54
CA GLY A 411 -12.10 4.77 11.09
C GLY A 411 -11.71 3.48 10.38
N ARG A 412 -11.69 2.32 11.06
CA ARG A 412 -11.01 1.11 10.59
C ARG A 412 -11.76 -0.21 10.79
N ILE A 413 -13.07 -0.18 10.93
CA ILE A 413 -13.90 -1.39 10.88
C ILE A 413 -14.65 -1.39 9.56
N TYR A 414 -14.37 -2.39 8.73
CA TYR A 414 -15.09 -2.65 7.49
C TYR A 414 -16.36 -3.47 7.75
N ILE A 415 -17.36 -3.30 6.90
CA ILE A 415 -18.57 -4.11 6.89
C ILE A 415 -18.60 -4.86 5.56
N MET A 416 -18.72 -6.18 5.63
CA MET A 416 -18.85 -7.07 4.48
C MET A 416 -20.22 -7.72 4.50
N ASN A 417 -21.09 -7.37 3.54
CA ASN A 417 -22.41 -7.98 3.38
C ASN A 417 -22.26 -9.32 2.66
N ILE A 418 -22.08 -10.39 3.41
CA ILE A 418 -21.66 -11.69 2.90
C ILE A 418 -22.66 -12.29 1.89
N ASP A 419 -23.95 -12.11 2.11
CA ASP A 419 -24.99 -12.59 1.20
C ASP A 419 -24.91 -11.90 -0.16
N HIS A 420 -24.68 -10.57 -0.16
CA HIS A 420 -24.52 -9.81 -1.41
C HIS A 420 -23.22 -10.17 -2.14
N CYS A 421 -22.14 -10.39 -1.41
CA CYS A 421 -20.88 -10.85 -2.01
C CYS A 421 -21.06 -12.17 -2.75
N ASN A 422 -21.88 -13.08 -2.22
CA ASN A 422 -22.15 -14.39 -2.84
C ASN A 422 -23.23 -14.33 -3.93
N SER A 423 -24.34 -13.61 -3.70
CA SER A 423 -25.43 -13.52 -4.68
C SER A 423 -25.05 -12.76 -5.97
N HIS A 424 -24.08 -11.83 -5.88
CA HIS A 424 -23.57 -11.07 -7.03
C HIS A 424 -22.20 -11.59 -7.53
N SER A 425 -21.73 -12.71 -6.98
CA SER A 425 -20.47 -13.32 -7.40
C SER A 425 -20.58 -13.95 -8.78
N SER A 426 -19.53 -13.84 -9.58
CA SER A 426 -19.36 -14.59 -10.83
C SER A 426 -18.74 -15.99 -10.62
N PHE A 427 -18.40 -16.33 -9.37
CA PHE A 427 -17.81 -17.61 -9.01
C PHE A 427 -18.89 -18.65 -8.68
N THR A 428 -18.58 -19.92 -8.94
CA THR A 428 -19.45 -21.06 -8.59
C THR A 428 -19.21 -21.58 -7.17
N VAL A 429 -18.16 -21.09 -6.50
CA VAL A 429 -17.82 -21.45 -5.12
C VAL A 429 -17.99 -20.25 -4.20
N PRO A 430 -18.31 -20.48 -2.91
CA PRO A 430 -18.55 -19.38 -1.97
C PRO A 430 -17.33 -18.48 -1.76
N VAL A 431 -17.63 -17.20 -1.51
CA VAL A 431 -16.68 -16.18 -1.10
C VAL A 431 -16.89 -15.90 0.39
N TYR A 432 -15.83 -15.98 1.19
CA TYR A 432 -15.90 -15.77 2.64
C TYR A 432 -15.17 -14.53 3.12
N MET A 433 -14.37 -13.88 2.27
CA MET A 433 -13.52 -12.78 2.68
C MET A 433 -13.21 -11.82 1.53
N SER A 434 -12.54 -10.73 1.87
CA SER A 434 -12.00 -9.78 0.92
C SER A 434 -10.52 -9.51 1.25
N ASN A 435 -9.87 -8.71 0.40
CA ASN A 435 -8.49 -8.24 0.60
C ASN A 435 -8.37 -7.14 1.67
N LEU A 436 -7.19 -6.55 1.80
CA LEU A 436 -6.89 -5.49 2.79
C LEU A 436 -7.88 -4.32 2.77
N CYS A 437 -8.25 -3.82 1.57
CA CYS A 437 -9.10 -2.63 1.40
C CYS A 437 -10.55 -2.94 1.02
N GLN A 438 -10.94 -4.20 1.01
CA GLN A 438 -12.31 -4.69 0.74
C GLN A 438 -12.82 -4.50 -0.71
N GLU A 439 -11.93 -4.25 -1.67
CA GLU A 439 -12.31 -4.07 -3.08
C GLU A 439 -12.28 -5.35 -3.92
N ILE A 440 -11.76 -6.46 -3.37
CA ILE A 440 -11.62 -7.73 -4.10
C ILE A 440 -12.25 -8.85 -3.28
N THR A 441 -13.24 -9.54 -3.85
CA THR A 441 -13.86 -10.73 -3.28
C THR A 441 -13.52 -11.93 -4.16
N LEU A 442 -12.76 -12.87 -3.60
CA LEU A 442 -12.32 -14.08 -4.31
C LEU A 442 -12.62 -15.31 -3.45
N PRO A 443 -12.92 -16.46 -4.08
CA PRO A 443 -12.99 -17.73 -3.38
C PRO A 443 -11.62 -18.07 -2.77
N THR A 444 -11.65 -18.57 -1.54
CA THR A 444 -10.48 -19.01 -0.81
C THR A 444 -10.68 -20.43 -0.28
N ARG A 445 -9.58 -21.06 0.11
CA ARG A 445 -9.56 -22.29 0.89
C ARG A 445 -8.58 -22.14 2.04
N PRO A 446 -8.90 -22.64 3.24
CA PRO A 446 -7.95 -22.60 4.35
C PRO A 446 -6.65 -23.31 4.01
N LEU A 447 -5.54 -22.68 4.34
CA LEU A 447 -4.25 -23.37 4.37
C LEU A 447 -4.29 -24.41 5.49
N LYS A 448 -3.87 -25.65 5.21
CA LYS A 448 -3.92 -26.74 6.19
C LYS A 448 -2.57 -27.05 6.80
N HIS A 449 -1.52 -26.92 6.03
CA HIS A 449 -0.15 -27.21 6.42
C HIS A 449 0.81 -26.13 5.95
N ILE A 450 1.97 -26.09 6.58
CA ILE A 450 3.04 -25.16 6.23
C ILE A 450 3.55 -25.37 4.78
N ASP A 451 3.44 -26.60 4.31
CA ASP A 451 3.81 -26.98 2.94
C ASP A 451 2.84 -26.45 1.88
N ASP A 452 1.68 -25.93 2.29
CA ASP A 452 0.69 -25.27 1.40
C ASP A 452 1.12 -23.82 1.06
N THR A 453 2.13 -23.29 1.73
CA THR A 453 2.64 -21.93 1.54
C THR A 453 3.83 -21.90 0.59
#